data_ceae915514b61b6a58271a292ff535a0
#
_entry.id   ceae915514b61b6a58271a292ff535a0
#
_cell.length_a   1.000
_cell.length_b   1.000
_cell.length_c   1.000
_cell.angle_alpha   90.00
_cell.angle_beta   90.00
_cell.angle_gamma   90.00
#
_symmetry.space_group_name_H-M   'P 1'
#
loop_
_entity.id
_entity.type
_entity.pdbx_description
1 polymer ?
#
loop_
_entity_poly.entity_id
_entity_poly.type
_entity_poly.pdbx_seq_one_letter_code
_entity_poly.pdbx_strand_id
1 'polypeptide(L)'
;MSNVGFIGLGIMGKPMALNLIKGGHTLYLTSRSGVPKELTDAGGKACATAKDVAQQADIIITMVPDTPDVEKVLFGANGVAEGLSKGKIVVDMSSISPIATKEYANKINKLGCDYVDAPVSGGEVGAKNAALTIMCGAPQAAFDKVKPLFELMGKNITLVGGNGDGQTCKVCNQIIVALNIEAVGEALVFASKAGADPAKVRQALMGGFAASRILEVHGERMIKRTFDPGFRIELHQKDLNLALQGARAMGVSLPNTATAQELMNSCTANGGAKWDHSGMVKALERMANHEVAK
;
A
#
# COMPACT_ATOMS: atom_id res chain seq x y z
N MET A 1 -2.87 6.40 26.38
CA MET A 1 -3.46 5.11 25.97
C MET A 1 -4.80 5.41 25.30
N SER A 2 -5.07 4.78 24.15
CA SER A 2 -6.33 4.95 23.41
C SER A 2 -6.93 3.58 23.11
N ASN A 3 -8.25 3.52 22.95
CA ASN A 3 -8.95 2.36 22.41
C ASN A 3 -8.90 2.43 20.89
N VAL A 4 -8.17 1.51 20.27
CA VAL A 4 -7.96 1.48 18.82
C VAL A 4 -8.61 0.23 18.21
N GLY A 5 -9.46 0.42 17.23
CA GLY A 5 -9.98 -0.65 16.39
C GLY A 5 -9.02 -0.93 15.24
N PHE A 6 -8.79 -2.20 14.90
CA PHE A 6 -8.00 -2.56 13.73
C PHE A 6 -8.69 -3.65 12.91
N ILE A 7 -9.01 -3.34 11.67
CA ILE A 7 -9.78 -4.19 10.75
C ILE A 7 -8.92 -4.54 9.54
N GLY A 8 -8.73 -5.85 9.31
CA GLY A 8 -7.85 -6.35 8.26
C GLY A 8 -6.46 -6.68 8.79
N LEU A 9 -6.26 -7.96 9.16
CA LEU A 9 -5.08 -8.48 9.85
C LEU A 9 -4.23 -9.37 8.94
N GLY A 10 -4.13 -8.98 7.67
CA GLY A 10 -3.28 -9.63 6.68
C GLY A 10 -1.79 -9.31 6.88
N ILE A 11 -1.00 -9.52 5.80
CA ILE A 11 0.46 -9.37 5.79
C ILE A 11 0.94 -7.99 6.29
N MET A 12 0.17 -6.94 6.01
CA MET A 12 0.46 -5.58 6.48
C MET A 12 -0.18 -5.29 7.83
N GLY A 13 -1.48 -5.55 7.99
CA GLY A 13 -2.23 -5.15 9.18
C GLY A 13 -1.81 -5.87 10.45
N LYS A 14 -1.41 -7.14 10.38
CA LYS A 14 -0.95 -7.89 11.57
C LYS A 14 0.26 -7.24 12.24
N PRO A 15 1.39 -6.98 11.55
CA PRO A 15 2.53 -6.32 12.17
C PRO A 15 2.23 -4.87 12.60
N MET A 16 1.38 -4.14 11.88
CA MET A 16 0.97 -2.79 12.28
C MET A 16 0.17 -2.83 13.59
N ALA A 17 -0.78 -3.74 13.74
CA ALA A 17 -1.54 -3.94 14.97
C ALA A 17 -0.63 -4.35 16.15
N LEU A 18 0.35 -5.23 15.93
CA LEU A 18 1.34 -5.61 16.95
C LEU A 18 2.16 -4.40 17.44
N ASN A 19 2.55 -3.51 16.52
CA ASN A 19 3.29 -2.31 16.89
C ASN A 19 2.45 -1.37 17.78
N LEU A 20 1.16 -1.23 17.50
CA LEU A 20 0.24 -0.45 18.34
C LEU A 20 0.02 -1.07 19.73
N ILE A 21 -0.09 -2.40 19.81
CA ILE A 21 -0.15 -3.12 21.11
C ILE A 21 1.13 -2.88 21.91
N LYS A 22 2.29 -3.03 21.28
CA LYS A 22 3.60 -2.75 21.90
C LYS A 22 3.74 -1.30 22.35
N GLY A 23 3.09 -0.37 21.66
CA GLY A 23 2.99 1.04 22.04
C GLY A 23 2.04 1.32 23.21
N GLY A 24 1.43 0.28 23.81
CA GLY A 24 0.58 0.39 24.99
C GLY A 24 -0.88 0.72 24.72
N HIS A 25 -1.35 0.61 23.48
CA HIS A 25 -2.76 0.83 23.13
C HIS A 25 -3.60 -0.43 23.34
N THR A 26 -4.87 -0.25 23.71
CA THR A 26 -5.86 -1.34 23.74
C THR A 26 -6.41 -1.54 22.34
N LEU A 27 -6.21 -2.72 21.76
CA LEU A 27 -6.69 -3.03 20.41
C LEU A 27 -7.93 -3.93 20.40
N TYR A 28 -8.92 -3.53 19.61
CA TYR A 28 -10.11 -4.29 19.24
C TYR A 28 -9.98 -4.72 17.78
N LEU A 29 -10.06 -6.01 17.50
CA LEU A 29 -9.54 -6.61 16.29
C LEU A 29 -10.59 -7.44 15.56
N THR A 30 -10.68 -7.30 14.25
CA THR A 30 -11.43 -8.23 13.40
C THR A 30 -10.79 -8.39 12.03
N SER A 31 -10.99 -9.56 11.43
CA SER A 31 -10.57 -9.83 10.05
C SER A 31 -11.43 -10.95 9.47
N ARG A 32 -11.60 -10.94 8.15
CA ARG A 32 -12.36 -11.96 7.42
C ARG A 32 -11.84 -13.39 7.66
N SER A 33 -10.55 -13.56 7.83
CA SER A 33 -9.89 -14.86 8.12
C SER A 33 -9.74 -15.16 9.62
N GLY A 34 -10.40 -14.39 10.47
CA GLY A 34 -10.25 -14.46 11.93
C GLY A 34 -9.07 -13.63 12.45
N VAL A 35 -8.98 -13.52 13.77
CA VAL A 35 -7.90 -12.78 14.45
C VAL A 35 -6.74 -13.74 14.69
N PRO A 36 -5.52 -13.44 14.19
CA PRO A 36 -4.34 -14.26 14.44
C PRO A 36 -4.05 -14.40 15.94
N LYS A 37 -3.73 -15.64 16.39
CA LYS A 37 -3.43 -15.96 17.78
C LYS A 37 -2.32 -15.08 18.37
N GLU A 38 -1.30 -14.76 17.58
CA GLU A 38 -0.21 -13.86 17.97
C GLU A 38 -0.70 -12.49 18.49
N LEU A 39 -1.78 -11.96 17.90
CA LEU A 39 -2.36 -10.68 18.31
C LEU A 39 -3.15 -10.80 19.62
N THR A 40 -3.89 -11.90 19.82
CA THR A 40 -4.62 -12.14 21.07
C THR A 40 -3.68 -12.47 22.22
N ASP A 41 -2.62 -13.22 21.97
CA ASP A 41 -1.56 -13.51 22.95
C ASP A 41 -0.82 -12.22 23.38
N ALA A 42 -0.73 -11.24 22.48
CA ALA A 42 -0.16 -9.92 22.79
C ALA A 42 -1.14 -8.98 23.51
N GLY A 43 -2.37 -9.40 23.82
CA GLY A 43 -3.38 -8.63 24.53
C GLY A 43 -4.44 -7.96 23.65
N GLY A 44 -4.45 -8.23 22.35
CA GLY A 44 -5.50 -7.77 21.45
C GLY A 44 -6.84 -8.48 21.73
N LYS A 45 -7.94 -7.74 21.64
CA LYS A 45 -9.31 -8.21 21.90
C LYS A 45 -10.02 -8.51 20.59
N ALA A 46 -10.35 -9.76 20.35
CA ALA A 46 -11.10 -10.16 19.15
C ALA A 46 -12.56 -9.68 19.24
N CYS A 47 -13.07 -9.14 18.13
CA CYS A 47 -14.46 -8.77 17.93
C CYS A 47 -15.06 -9.58 16.78
N ALA A 48 -16.36 -9.82 16.82
CA ALA A 48 -17.05 -10.60 15.79
C ALA A 48 -17.21 -9.82 14.47
N THR A 49 -17.50 -8.51 14.55
CA THR A 49 -17.81 -7.68 13.39
C THR A 49 -17.04 -6.35 13.39
N ALA A 50 -17.03 -5.66 12.26
CA ALA A 50 -16.47 -4.30 12.15
C ALA A 50 -17.29 -3.28 12.98
N LYS A 51 -18.61 -3.49 13.09
CA LYS A 51 -19.48 -2.73 13.98
C LYS A 51 -19.06 -2.84 15.44
N ASP A 52 -18.80 -4.06 15.93
CA ASP A 52 -18.39 -4.29 17.32
C ASP A 52 -17.04 -3.61 17.61
N VAL A 53 -16.11 -3.65 16.65
CA VAL A 53 -14.84 -2.92 16.74
C VAL A 53 -15.09 -1.41 16.88
N ALA A 54 -15.97 -0.86 16.02
CA ALA A 54 -16.27 0.56 16.02
C ALA A 54 -17.00 1.02 17.30
N GLN A 55 -17.79 0.16 17.92
CA GLN A 55 -18.43 0.46 19.20
C GLN A 55 -17.44 0.58 20.35
N GLN A 56 -16.39 -0.25 20.37
CA GLN A 56 -15.41 -0.32 21.46
C GLN A 56 -14.24 0.68 21.30
N ALA A 57 -13.95 1.14 20.08
CA ALA A 57 -12.79 1.97 19.79
C ALA A 57 -13.15 3.43 19.54
N ASP A 58 -12.21 4.33 19.83
CA ASP A 58 -12.30 5.76 19.52
C ASP A 58 -11.72 6.08 18.14
N ILE A 59 -10.70 5.34 17.74
CA ILE A 59 -10.02 5.43 16.44
C ILE A 59 -10.09 4.05 15.78
N ILE A 60 -10.63 3.98 14.56
CA ILE A 60 -10.83 2.74 13.82
C ILE A 60 -9.96 2.71 12.60
N ILE A 61 -9.00 1.80 12.55
CA ILE A 61 -8.06 1.63 11.43
C ILE A 61 -8.53 0.50 10.53
N THR A 62 -8.56 0.75 9.21
CA THR A 62 -8.80 -0.27 8.18
C THR A 62 -7.53 -0.50 7.36
N MET A 63 -7.23 -1.77 7.07
CA MET A 63 -6.10 -2.19 6.22
C MET A 63 -6.50 -3.41 5.40
N VAL A 64 -7.21 -3.19 4.31
CA VAL A 64 -7.83 -4.20 3.46
C VAL A 64 -7.40 -4.04 2.00
N PRO A 65 -7.61 -5.04 1.12
CA PRO A 65 -6.94 -5.10 -0.17
C PRO A 65 -7.31 -4.00 -1.17
N ASP A 66 -8.61 -3.63 -1.30
CA ASP A 66 -9.08 -2.79 -2.39
C ASP A 66 -10.32 -1.96 -2.03
N THR A 67 -10.71 -1.06 -2.92
CA THR A 67 -11.85 -0.15 -2.79
C THR A 67 -13.16 -0.84 -2.40
N PRO A 68 -13.58 -1.95 -3.05
CA PRO A 68 -14.80 -2.66 -2.66
C PRO A 68 -14.72 -3.28 -1.26
N ASP A 69 -13.52 -3.72 -0.83
CA ASP A 69 -13.32 -4.26 0.51
C ASP A 69 -13.48 -3.16 1.57
N VAL A 70 -12.94 -1.96 1.32
CA VAL A 70 -13.11 -0.80 2.21
C VAL A 70 -14.58 -0.40 2.28
N GLU A 71 -15.28 -0.29 1.14
CA GLU A 71 -16.71 0.02 1.12
C GLU A 71 -17.52 -0.96 1.94
N LYS A 72 -17.27 -2.26 1.76
CA LYS A 72 -17.93 -3.33 2.51
C LYS A 72 -17.66 -3.23 4.02
N VAL A 73 -16.41 -2.98 4.42
CA VAL A 73 -16.02 -2.87 5.83
C VAL A 73 -16.63 -1.63 6.46
N LEU A 74 -16.70 -0.51 5.75
CA LEU A 74 -17.24 0.73 6.27
C LEU A 74 -18.78 0.74 6.30
N PHE A 75 -19.41 0.33 5.20
CA PHE A 75 -20.84 0.58 4.96
C PHE A 75 -21.67 -0.68 4.70
N GLY A 76 -21.07 -1.86 4.65
CA GLY A 76 -21.80 -3.14 4.53
C GLY A 76 -22.52 -3.51 5.83
N ALA A 77 -23.28 -4.59 5.80
CA ALA A 77 -23.96 -5.12 6.98
C ALA A 77 -22.96 -5.40 8.12
N ASN A 78 -23.25 -4.94 9.32
CA ASN A 78 -22.36 -4.93 10.49
C ASN A 78 -21.02 -4.20 10.22
N GLY A 79 -21.04 -3.22 9.34
CA GLY A 79 -19.89 -2.38 9.02
C GLY A 79 -19.60 -1.32 10.11
N VAL A 80 -18.48 -0.64 9.92
CA VAL A 80 -17.97 0.39 10.85
C VAL A 80 -19.02 1.47 11.10
N ALA A 81 -19.69 1.96 10.03
CA ALA A 81 -20.66 3.05 10.13
C ALA A 81 -21.82 2.78 11.09
N GLU A 82 -22.25 1.51 11.22
CA GLU A 82 -23.29 1.12 12.17
C GLU A 82 -22.85 1.15 13.64
N GLY A 83 -21.55 1.13 13.92
CA GLY A 83 -20.98 1.17 15.28
C GLY A 83 -20.41 2.52 15.68
N LEU A 84 -20.36 3.49 14.75
CA LEU A 84 -19.82 4.82 15.03
C LEU A 84 -20.71 5.64 15.96
N SER A 85 -20.06 6.45 16.79
CA SER A 85 -20.69 7.56 17.52
C SER A 85 -19.89 8.84 17.24
N LYS A 86 -20.56 9.99 17.40
CA LYS A 86 -19.99 11.30 17.13
C LYS A 86 -18.62 11.51 17.81
N GLY A 87 -17.67 12.06 17.06
CA GLY A 87 -16.31 12.39 17.54
C GLY A 87 -15.29 11.28 17.34
N LYS A 88 -15.68 10.08 16.89
CA LYS A 88 -14.74 9.01 16.52
C LYS A 88 -14.02 9.33 15.22
N ILE A 89 -12.87 8.66 15.00
CA ILE A 89 -12.06 8.84 13.79
C ILE A 89 -11.91 7.50 13.07
N VAL A 90 -12.19 7.49 11.78
CA VAL A 90 -11.92 6.37 10.88
C VAL A 90 -10.64 6.67 10.12
N VAL A 91 -9.68 5.75 10.17
CA VAL A 91 -8.38 5.85 9.48
C VAL A 91 -8.28 4.72 8.46
N ASP A 92 -8.30 5.04 7.17
CA ASP A 92 -8.10 4.03 6.14
C ASP A 92 -6.64 4.03 5.65
N MET A 93 -5.92 2.96 6.00
CA MET A 93 -4.53 2.75 5.59
C MET A 93 -4.41 1.85 4.35
N SER A 94 -5.53 1.45 3.77
CA SER A 94 -5.61 0.69 2.51
C SER A 94 -5.18 1.57 1.32
N SER A 95 -4.80 0.93 0.20
CA SER A 95 -4.55 1.65 -1.07
C SER A 95 -5.75 1.49 -1.99
N ILE A 96 -6.55 2.56 -2.11
CA ILE A 96 -7.84 2.58 -2.82
C ILE A 96 -7.99 3.81 -3.73
N SER A 97 -9.11 3.87 -4.43
CA SER A 97 -9.45 5.00 -5.30
C SER A 97 -9.52 6.33 -4.52
N PRO A 98 -8.79 7.37 -4.94
CA PRO A 98 -8.92 8.72 -4.35
C PRO A 98 -10.34 9.30 -4.48
N ILE A 99 -11.05 8.97 -5.55
CA ILE A 99 -12.43 9.42 -5.79
C ILE A 99 -13.36 8.78 -4.76
N ALA A 100 -13.30 7.45 -4.61
CA ALA A 100 -14.11 6.73 -3.62
C ALA A 100 -13.78 7.18 -2.19
N THR A 101 -12.51 7.47 -1.90
CA THR A 101 -12.05 7.99 -0.61
C THR A 101 -12.77 9.28 -0.23
N LYS A 102 -12.89 10.23 -1.17
CA LYS A 102 -13.63 11.50 -0.93
C LYS A 102 -15.11 11.25 -0.64
N GLU A 103 -15.71 10.27 -1.31
CA GLU A 103 -17.10 9.88 -1.06
C GLU A 103 -17.26 9.23 0.33
N TYR A 104 -16.34 8.34 0.70
CA TYR A 104 -16.35 7.68 2.01
C TYR A 104 -16.13 8.68 3.14
N ALA A 105 -15.18 9.60 2.98
CA ALA A 105 -14.96 10.70 3.92
C ALA A 105 -16.24 11.52 4.13
N ASN A 106 -16.92 11.91 3.04
CA ASN A 106 -18.18 12.65 3.13
C ASN A 106 -19.28 11.86 3.87
N LYS A 107 -19.40 10.54 3.65
CA LYS A 107 -20.36 9.70 4.36
C LYS A 107 -20.05 9.63 5.87
N ILE A 108 -18.79 9.42 6.24
CA ILE A 108 -18.34 9.34 7.64
C ILE A 108 -18.49 10.70 8.34
N ASN A 109 -18.11 11.80 7.67
CA ASN A 109 -18.23 13.14 8.22
C ASN A 109 -19.70 13.53 8.52
N LYS A 110 -20.65 13.07 7.70
CA LYS A 110 -22.11 13.26 7.98
C LYS A 110 -22.59 12.57 9.24
N LEU A 111 -21.87 11.53 9.72
CA LEU A 111 -22.13 10.87 11.00
C LEU A 111 -21.51 11.63 12.20
N GLY A 112 -20.87 12.78 11.96
CA GLY A 112 -20.19 13.55 13.00
C GLY A 112 -18.84 12.96 13.42
N CYS A 113 -18.23 12.14 12.56
CA CYS A 113 -16.93 11.51 12.74
C CYS A 113 -15.93 12.07 11.75
N ASP A 114 -14.62 12.00 12.06
CA ASP A 114 -13.56 12.37 11.15
C ASP A 114 -13.11 11.17 10.29
N TYR A 115 -12.65 11.45 9.07
CA TYR A 115 -12.02 10.46 8.20
C TYR A 115 -10.59 10.88 7.86
N VAL A 116 -9.66 9.93 7.90
CA VAL A 116 -8.25 10.10 7.53
C VAL A 116 -7.88 9.00 6.54
N ASP A 117 -7.50 9.33 5.33
CA ASP A 117 -6.86 8.40 4.42
C ASP A 117 -5.34 8.43 4.64
N ALA A 118 -4.76 7.27 4.88
CA ALA A 118 -3.37 7.15 5.29
C ALA A 118 -2.68 5.94 4.64
N PRO A 119 -2.73 5.79 3.31
CA PRO A 119 -2.04 4.69 2.62
C PRO A 119 -0.54 4.71 2.90
N VAL A 120 0.07 3.51 2.78
CA VAL A 120 1.43 3.28 3.22
C VAL A 120 2.35 2.81 2.09
N SER A 121 3.64 3.03 2.27
CA SER A 121 4.73 2.49 1.46
C SER A 121 5.82 1.92 2.37
N GLY A 122 6.48 0.83 1.93
CA GLY A 122 7.53 0.14 2.70
C GLY A 122 7.33 -1.38 2.79
N GLY A 123 6.17 -1.89 2.34
CA GLY A 123 5.84 -3.31 2.31
C GLY A 123 5.85 -3.98 3.69
N GLU A 124 5.86 -5.31 3.71
CA GLU A 124 5.83 -6.10 4.95
C GLU A 124 7.02 -5.79 5.88
N VAL A 125 8.21 -5.61 5.30
CA VAL A 125 9.42 -5.28 6.07
C VAL A 125 9.27 -3.94 6.77
N GLY A 126 8.77 -2.92 6.08
CA GLY A 126 8.48 -1.62 6.67
C GLY A 126 7.43 -1.70 7.79
N ALA A 127 6.38 -2.49 7.60
CA ALA A 127 5.34 -2.69 8.61
C ALA A 127 5.88 -3.38 9.88
N LYS A 128 6.70 -4.44 9.73
CA LYS A 128 7.33 -5.15 10.85
C LYS A 128 8.27 -4.27 11.66
N ASN A 129 9.04 -3.43 10.97
CA ASN A 129 10.09 -2.60 11.56
C ASN A 129 9.60 -1.21 11.99
N ALA A 130 8.29 -0.95 11.97
CA ALA A 130 7.72 0.38 12.24
C ALA A 130 8.40 1.49 11.39
N ALA A 131 8.69 1.20 10.14
CA ALA A 131 9.45 2.06 9.23
C ALA A 131 8.67 2.44 7.97
N LEU A 132 7.33 2.41 8.04
CA LEU A 132 6.47 2.79 6.92
C LEU A 132 6.61 4.29 6.59
N THR A 133 6.44 4.61 5.32
CA THR A 133 6.06 5.95 4.88
C THR A 133 4.54 6.01 4.82
N ILE A 134 3.93 6.98 5.50
CA ILE A 134 2.48 7.14 5.64
C ILE A 134 2.09 8.46 4.99
N MET A 135 1.22 8.40 3.99
CA MET A 135 0.77 9.54 3.20
C MET A 135 -0.64 9.91 3.63
N CYS A 136 -0.80 11.02 4.37
CA CYS A 136 -2.07 11.33 5.01
C CYS A 136 -2.86 12.39 4.25
N GLY A 137 -4.17 12.16 4.13
CA GLY A 137 -5.16 13.13 3.69
C GLY A 137 -6.23 13.31 4.77
N ALA A 138 -6.32 14.48 5.38
CA ALA A 138 -7.25 14.73 6.48
C ALA A 138 -7.35 16.22 6.83
N PRO A 139 -8.37 16.65 7.60
CA PRO A 139 -8.30 17.89 8.35
C PRO A 139 -7.16 17.86 9.38
N GLN A 140 -6.43 18.96 9.56
CA GLN A 140 -5.26 19.05 10.46
C GLN A 140 -5.57 18.50 11.86
N ALA A 141 -6.71 18.89 12.45
CA ALA A 141 -7.10 18.47 13.80
C ALA A 141 -7.32 16.95 13.93
N ALA A 142 -7.82 16.29 12.88
CA ALA A 142 -7.96 14.84 12.86
C ALA A 142 -6.59 14.15 12.71
N PHE A 143 -5.73 14.69 11.84
CA PHE A 143 -4.35 14.22 11.67
C PHE A 143 -3.56 14.29 12.97
N ASP A 144 -3.61 15.41 13.69
CA ASP A 144 -2.86 15.60 14.93
C ASP A 144 -3.25 14.57 16.02
N LYS A 145 -4.54 14.19 16.06
CA LYS A 145 -5.03 13.16 17.00
C LYS A 145 -4.52 11.77 16.68
N VAL A 146 -4.34 11.42 15.39
CA VAL A 146 -3.93 10.07 14.97
C VAL A 146 -2.43 9.94 14.74
N LYS A 147 -1.71 11.05 14.57
CA LYS A 147 -0.26 11.06 14.35
C LYS A 147 0.54 10.23 15.36
N PRO A 148 0.27 10.27 16.68
CA PRO A 148 0.98 9.43 17.65
C PRO A 148 0.85 7.92 17.37
N LEU A 149 -0.27 7.47 16.78
CA LEU A 149 -0.42 6.07 16.35
C LEU A 149 0.43 5.78 15.11
N PHE A 150 0.53 6.71 14.18
CA PHE A 150 1.35 6.56 12.99
C PHE A 150 2.84 6.46 13.33
N GLU A 151 3.32 7.20 14.33
CA GLU A 151 4.70 7.17 14.82
C GLU A 151 5.11 5.79 15.37
N LEU A 152 4.15 4.96 15.79
CA LEU A 152 4.38 3.57 16.18
C LEU A 152 4.46 2.60 14.99
N MET A 153 4.07 3.03 13.78
CA MET A 153 4.00 2.18 12.60
C MET A 153 4.93 2.65 11.47
N GLY A 154 5.36 3.91 11.50
CA GLY A 154 6.14 4.52 10.42
C GLY A 154 7.12 5.57 10.89
N LYS A 155 8.07 5.90 10.00
CA LYS A 155 9.10 6.94 10.24
C LYS A 155 8.83 8.22 9.47
N ASN A 156 8.27 8.10 8.26
CA ASN A 156 7.98 9.24 7.41
C ASN A 156 6.47 9.43 7.34
N ILE A 157 5.96 10.45 8.01
CA ILE A 157 4.53 10.71 8.14
C ILE A 157 4.27 12.11 7.60
N THR A 158 3.50 12.21 6.52
CA THR A 158 3.26 13.48 5.85
C THR A 158 1.76 13.71 5.69
N LEU A 159 1.26 14.82 6.21
CA LEU A 159 -0.06 15.34 5.85
C LEU A 159 0.07 16.03 4.49
N VAL A 160 -0.48 15.42 3.45
CA VAL A 160 -0.40 15.88 2.06
C VAL A 160 -1.45 16.97 1.76
N GLY A 161 -2.63 16.81 2.37
CA GLY A 161 -3.74 17.73 2.16
C GLY A 161 -5.03 17.22 2.80
N GLY A 162 -6.17 17.54 2.22
CA GLY A 162 -7.49 17.11 2.68
C GLY A 162 -7.79 15.63 2.36
N ASN A 163 -9.01 15.20 2.68
CA ASN A 163 -9.44 13.82 2.41
C ASN A 163 -9.29 13.45 0.92
N GLY A 164 -8.65 12.31 0.65
CA GLY A 164 -8.33 11.78 -0.66
C GLY A 164 -6.95 12.18 -1.19
N ASP A 165 -6.27 13.16 -0.58
CA ASP A 165 -4.95 13.60 -1.04
C ASP A 165 -3.85 12.62 -0.63
N GLY A 166 -4.02 11.89 0.48
CA GLY A 166 -3.15 10.77 0.85
C GLY A 166 -3.20 9.65 -0.20
N GLN A 167 -4.40 9.25 -0.63
CA GLN A 167 -4.57 8.26 -1.70
C GLN A 167 -4.05 8.77 -3.05
N THR A 168 -4.25 10.06 -3.36
CA THR A 168 -3.67 10.67 -4.57
C THR A 168 -2.14 10.59 -4.55
N CYS A 169 -1.52 10.91 -3.41
CA CYS A 169 -0.09 10.76 -3.22
C CYS A 169 0.37 9.30 -3.39
N LYS A 170 -0.41 8.35 -2.87
CA LYS A 170 -0.13 6.92 -3.05
C LYS A 170 -0.21 6.48 -4.51
N VAL A 171 -1.19 6.96 -5.27
CA VAL A 171 -1.29 6.70 -6.72
C VAL A 171 -0.05 7.24 -7.43
N CYS A 172 0.38 8.47 -7.14
CA CYS A 172 1.62 9.04 -7.69
C CYS A 172 2.85 8.18 -7.34
N ASN A 173 2.95 7.72 -6.08
CA ASN A 173 4.02 6.81 -5.67
C ASN A 173 4.04 5.54 -6.53
N GLN A 174 2.88 4.90 -6.75
CA GLN A 174 2.80 3.65 -7.50
C GLN A 174 3.14 3.84 -8.98
N ILE A 175 2.74 4.95 -9.59
CA ILE A 175 3.17 5.34 -10.94
C ILE A 175 4.70 5.41 -11.00
N ILE A 176 5.32 6.19 -10.12
CA ILE A 176 6.78 6.38 -10.11
C ILE A 176 7.51 5.06 -9.89
N VAL A 177 7.03 4.23 -8.95
CA VAL A 177 7.64 2.92 -8.67
C VAL A 177 7.57 2.00 -9.90
N ALA A 178 6.41 1.91 -10.56
CA ALA A 178 6.23 1.06 -11.74
C ALA A 178 7.15 1.50 -12.89
N LEU A 179 7.17 2.80 -13.19
CA LEU A 179 7.98 3.34 -14.29
C LEU A 179 9.48 3.24 -14.01
N ASN A 180 9.89 3.35 -12.75
CA ASN A 180 11.29 3.08 -12.39
C ASN A 180 11.64 1.59 -12.54
N ILE A 181 10.75 0.66 -12.20
CA ILE A 181 10.97 -0.78 -12.41
C ILE A 181 11.11 -1.08 -13.90
N GLU A 182 10.24 -0.50 -14.73
CA GLU A 182 10.29 -0.62 -16.19
C GLU A 182 11.62 -0.12 -16.73
N ALA A 183 12.01 1.12 -16.42
CA ALA A 183 13.24 1.75 -16.89
C ALA A 183 14.49 0.96 -16.47
N VAL A 184 14.55 0.50 -15.22
CA VAL A 184 15.64 -0.35 -14.72
C VAL A 184 15.68 -1.68 -15.44
N GLY A 185 14.53 -2.30 -15.70
CA GLY A 185 14.41 -3.55 -16.45
C GLY A 185 14.93 -3.41 -17.87
N GLU A 186 14.49 -2.38 -18.62
CA GLU A 186 14.95 -2.09 -19.97
C GLU A 186 16.47 -1.84 -20.01
N ALA A 187 16.98 -1.00 -19.10
CA ALA A 187 18.40 -0.68 -19.04
C ALA A 187 19.26 -1.92 -18.78
N LEU A 188 18.84 -2.82 -17.88
CA LEU A 188 19.60 -4.04 -17.58
C LEU A 188 19.52 -5.09 -18.71
N VAL A 189 18.36 -5.23 -19.38
CA VAL A 189 18.21 -6.07 -20.58
C VAL A 189 19.12 -5.54 -21.70
N PHE A 190 19.11 -4.22 -21.95
CA PHE A 190 19.96 -3.59 -22.95
C PHE A 190 21.46 -3.83 -22.64
N ALA A 191 21.88 -3.57 -21.40
CA ALA A 191 23.28 -3.73 -21.00
C ALA A 191 23.76 -5.18 -21.17
N SER A 192 22.96 -6.15 -20.71
CA SER A 192 23.28 -7.57 -20.83
C SER A 192 23.35 -8.02 -22.29
N LYS A 193 22.40 -7.60 -23.12
CA LYS A 193 22.38 -7.94 -24.54
C LYS A 193 23.54 -7.31 -25.33
N ALA A 194 24.02 -6.14 -24.89
CA ALA A 194 25.21 -5.49 -25.44
C ALA A 194 26.54 -6.14 -24.97
N GLY A 195 26.47 -7.15 -24.09
CA GLY A 195 27.64 -7.86 -23.56
C GLY A 195 28.29 -7.21 -22.33
N ALA A 196 27.68 -6.17 -21.76
CA ALA A 196 28.13 -5.58 -20.51
C ALA A 196 27.63 -6.39 -19.30
N ASP A 197 28.41 -6.43 -18.22
CA ASP A 197 28.02 -7.06 -16.95
C ASP A 197 26.94 -6.21 -16.26
N PRO A 198 25.70 -6.71 -16.11
CA PRO A 198 24.61 -5.94 -15.52
C PRO A 198 24.88 -5.51 -14.07
N ALA A 199 25.65 -6.30 -13.32
CA ALA A 199 25.99 -5.97 -11.93
C ALA A 199 26.94 -4.77 -11.86
N LYS A 200 27.95 -4.72 -12.75
CA LYS A 200 28.87 -3.59 -12.85
C LYS A 200 28.18 -2.34 -13.41
N VAL A 201 27.29 -2.51 -14.39
CA VAL A 201 26.48 -1.39 -14.92
C VAL A 201 25.62 -0.81 -13.80
N ARG A 202 24.87 -1.65 -13.05
CA ARG A 202 24.09 -1.22 -11.90
C ARG A 202 24.96 -0.46 -10.88
N GLN A 203 26.14 -1.01 -10.54
CA GLN A 203 27.05 -0.38 -9.58
C GLN A 203 27.48 1.04 -10.06
N ALA A 204 27.84 1.19 -11.32
CA ALA A 204 28.22 2.47 -11.88
C ALA A 204 27.06 3.49 -11.86
N LEU A 205 25.84 3.05 -12.22
CA LEU A 205 24.66 3.92 -12.26
C LEU A 205 24.20 4.39 -10.87
N MET A 206 24.50 3.63 -9.81
CA MET A 206 24.18 4.01 -8.43
C MET A 206 24.91 5.27 -7.96
N GLY A 207 26.00 5.67 -8.61
CA GLY A 207 26.74 6.89 -8.28
C GLY A 207 26.25 8.17 -8.98
N GLY A 208 25.27 8.08 -9.88
CA GLY A 208 24.82 9.19 -10.72
C GLY A 208 23.33 9.51 -10.59
N PHE A 209 22.83 10.37 -11.48
CA PHE A 209 21.40 10.79 -11.51
C PHE A 209 20.42 9.65 -11.78
N ALA A 210 20.88 8.52 -12.35
CA ALA A 210 20.08 7.34 -12.55
C ALA A 210 19.81 6.56 -11.25
N ALA A 211 20.48 6.91 -10.14
CA ALA A 211 20.32 6.26 -8.86
C ALA A 211 18.87 6.36 -8.34
N SER A 212 18.35 5.24 -7.87
CA SER A 212 17.05 5.19 -7.21
C SER A 212 17.01 4.01 -6.25
N ARG A 213 16.09 4.06 -5.27
CA ARG A 213 15.84 2.90 -4.42
C ARG A 213 15.38 1.67 -5.23
N ILE A 214 14.76 1.89 -6.38
CA ILE A 214 14.36 0.83 -7.31
C ILE A 214 15.58 0.20 -7.97
N LEU A 215 16.51 1.00 -8.51
CA LEU A 215 17.75 0.49 -9.07
C LEU A 215 18.57 -0.28 -8.03
N GLU A 216 18.61 0.23 -6.79
CA GLU A 216 19.32 -0.40 -5.68
C GLU A 216 18.72 -1.78 -5.33
N VAL A 217 17.43 -1.86 -5.06
CA VAL A 217 16.79 -3.06 -4.52
C VAL A 217 16.29 -3.98 -5.64
N HIS A 218 15.52 -3.44 -6.58
CA HIS A 218 14.87 -4.24 -7.62
C HIS A 218 15.82 -4.57 -8.78
N GLY A 219 16.75 -3.67 -9.10
CA GLY A 219 17.83 -3.98 -10.04
C GLY A 219 18.68 -5.17 -9.57
N GLU A 220 18.98 -5.25 -8.28
CA GLU A 220 19.67 -6.40 -7.70
C GLU A 220 18.84 -7.70 -7.80
N ARG A 221 17.54 -7.64 -7.52
CA ARG A 221 16.61 -8.77 -7.66
C ARG A 221 16.54 -9.29 -9.10
N MET A 222 16.49 -8.39 -10.08
CA MET A 222 16.51 -8.73 -11.50
C MET A 222 17.77 -9.49 -11.89
N ILE A 223 18.94 -9.03 -11.42
CA ILE A 223 20.24 -9.66 -11.67
C ILE A 223 20.35 -11.01 -10.95
N LYS A 224 19.94 -11.09 -9.68
CA LYS A 224 20.01 -12.32 -8.88
C LYS A 224 18.87 -13.30 -9.15
N ARG A 225 17.92 -12.95 -10.00
CA ARG A 225 16.72 -13.75 -10.33
C ARG A 225 15.86 -14.10 -9.12
N THR A 226 15.81 -13.22 -8.10
CA THR A 226 15.06 -13.44 -6.85
C THR A 226 13.73 -12.68 -6.90
N PHE A 227 12.65 -13.37 -7.23
CA PHE A 227 11.32 -12.78 -7.41
C PHE A 227 10.31 -13.20 -6.33
N ASP A 228 10.79 -13.65 -5.17
CA ASP A 228 9.94 -13.84 -3.99
C ASP A 228 9.36 -12.49 -3.56
N PRO A 229 8.04 -12.38 -3.36
CA PRO A 229 7.38 -11.08 -3.33
C PRO A 229 7.65 -10.28 -2.05
N GLY A 230 8.29 -9.13 -2.19
CA GLY A 230 8.13 -8.02 -1.25
C GLY A 230 6.83 -7.25 -1.50
N PHE A 231 6.47 -7.12 -2.80
CA PHE A 231 5.17 -6.60 -3.24
C PHE A 231 4.76 -7.28 -4.55
N ARG A 232 3.61 -7.95 -4.57
CA ARG A 232 3.19 -8.79 -5.68
C ARG A 232 2.76 -7.98 -6.91
N ILE A 233 3.00 -8.52 -8.10
CA ILE A 233 2.55 -7.95 -9.38
C ILE A 233 1.04 -7.68 -9.36
N GLU A 234 0.20 -8.63 -8.94
CA GLU A 234 -1.26 -8.46 -8.90
C GLU A 234 -1.73 -7.25 -8.07
N LEU A 235 -1.00 -6.91 -6.99
CA LEU A 235 -1.31 -5.75 -6.16
C LEU A 235 -0.86 -4.44 -6.82
N HIS A 236 0.30 -4.45 -7.47
CA HIS A 236 0.77 -3.27 -8.22
C HIS A 236 -0.10 -3.01 -9.46
N GLN A 237 -0.53 -4.07 -10.13
CA GLN A 237 -1.51 -4.04 -11.22
C GLN A 237 -2.82 -3.36 -10.78
N LYS A 238 -3.35 -3.74 -9.62
CA LYS A 238 -4.51 -3.07 -9.01
C LYS A 238 -4.24 -1.58 -8.82
N ASP A 239 -3.07 -1.21 -8.26
CA ASP A 239 -2.73 0.19 -8.00
C ASP A 239 -2.62 1.01 -9.31
N LEU A 240 -2.01 0.45 -10.37
CA LEU A 240 -1.96 1.10 -11.68
C LEU A 240 -3.35 1.23 -12.32
N ASN A 241 -4.25 0.25 -12.11
CA ASN A 241 -5.64 0.37 -12.52
C ASN A 241 -6.34 1.55 -11.85
N LEU A 242 -6.10 1.77 -10.55
CA LEU A 242 -6.63 2.95 -9.85
C LEU A 242 -6.10 4.24 -10.49
N ALA A 243 -4.81 4.29 -10.85
CA ALA A 243 -4.20 5.42 -11.54
C ALA A 243 -4.86 5.70 -12.89
N LEU A 244 -5.01 4.67 -13.73
CA LEU A 244 -5.58 4.79 -15.08
C LEU A 244 -7.08 5.12 -15.04
N GLN A 245 -7.85 4.57 -14.11
CA GLN A 245 -9.26 4.91 -13.91
C GLN A 245 -9.41 6.37 -13.45
N GLY A 246 -8.61 6.80 -12.48
CA GLY A 246 -8.57 8.19 -12.03
C GLY A 246 -8.19 9.15 -13.15
N ALA A 247 -7.16 8.81 -13.93
CA ALA A 247 -6.72 9.59 -15.08
C ALA A 247 -7.82 9.79 -16.12
N ARG A 248 -8.57 8.71 -16.46
CA ARG A 248 -9.74 8.79 -17.36
C ARG A 248 -10.81 9.71 -16.83
N ALA A 249 -11.13 9.62 -15.53
CA ALA A 249 -12.15 10.46 -14.91
C ALA A 249 -11.79 11.95 -14.91
N MET A 250 -10.47 12.26 -14.86
CA MET A 250 -9.94 13.63 -14.84
C MET A 250 -9.52 14.15 -16.23
N GLY A 251 -9.58 13.33 -17.28
CA GLY A 251 -9.09 13.70 -18.60
C GLY A 251 -7.56 13.83 -18.70
N VAL A 252 -6.81 13.13 -17.86
CA VAL A 252 -5.34 13.13 -17.86
C VAL A 252 -4.79 11.94 -18.64
N SER A 253 -3.77 12.15 -19.47
CA SER A 253 -3.09 11.07 -20.21
C SER A 253 -1.89 10.55 -19.41
N LEU A 254 -1.82 9.21 -19.24
CA LEU A 254 -0.72 8.51 -18.56
C LEU A 254 -0.17 7.39 -19.46
N PRO A 255 0.51 7.73 -20.58
CA PRO A 255 0.89 6.73 -21.60
C PRO A 255 1.85 5.67 -21.04
N ASN A 256 2.88 6.06 -20.31
CA ASN A 256 3.87 5.12 -19.78
C ASN A 256 3.31 4.25 -18.64
N THR A 257 2.36 4.79 -17.84
CA THR A 257 1.64 3.99 -16.83
C THR A 257 0.80 2.89 -17.51
N ALA A 258 0.19 3.19 -18.66
CA ALA A 258 -0.53 2.19 -19.44
C ALA A 258 0.43 1.11 -19.97
N THR A 259 1.60 1.48 -20.47
CA THR A 259 2.65 0.53 -20.90
C THR A 259 3.08 -0.37 -19.74
N ALA A 260 3.43 0.20 -18.59
CA ALA A 260 3.80 -0.56 -17.40
C ALA A 260 2.70 -1.53 -16.96
N GLN A 261 1.42 -1.11 -17.03
CA GLN A 261 0.28 -1.97 -16.76
C GLN A 261 0.23 -3.17 -17.72
N GLU A 262 0.45 -2.98 -19.03
CA GLU A 262 0.46 -4.07 -20.00
C GLU A 262 1.63 -5.04 -19.81
N LEU A 263 2.79 -4.56 -19.38
CA LEU A 263 3.91 -5.42 -19.01
C LEU A 263 3.57 -6.29 -17.79
N MET A 264 2.90 -5.74 -16.79
CA MET A 264 2.41 -6.51 -15.64
C MET A 264 1.30 -7.50 -16.05
N ASN A 265 0.40 -7.12 -16.97
CA ASN A 265 -0.61 -8.01 -17.55
C ASN A 265 0.05 -9.21 -18.26
N SER A 266 1.12 -8.96 -19.02
CA SER A 266 1.91 -10.01 -19.65
C SER A 266 2.52 -10.97 -18.61
N CYS A 267 3.07 -10.45 -17.52
CA CYS A 267 3.60 -11.28 -16.43
C CYS A 267 2.50 -12.14 -15.81
N THR A 268 1.34 -11.57 -15.51
CA THR A 268 0.20 -12.28 -14.91
C THR A 268 -0.31 -13.38 -15.83
N ALA A 269 -0.46 -13.11 -17.13
CA ALA A 269 -0.87 -14.09 -18.13
C ALA A 269 0.10 -15.29 -18.24
N ASN A 270 1.35 -15.09 -17.84
CA ASN A 270 2.39 -16.12 -17.82
C ASN A 270 2.68 -16.69 -16.41
N GLY A 271 1.70 -16.65 -15.51
CA GLY A 271 1.77 -17.25 -14.17
C GLY A 271 2.49 -16.39 -13.13
N GLY A 272 2.82 -15.14 -13.45
CA GLY A 272 3.61 -14.25 -12.60
C GLY A 272 2.82 -13.35 -11.64
N ALA A 273 1.52 -13.52 -11.49
CA ALA A 273 0.70 -12.69 -10.60
C ALA A 273 1.26 -12.55 -9.17
N LYS A 274 1.83 -13.61 -8.66
CA LYS A 274 2.40 -13.69 -7.31
C LYS A 274 3.90 -13.37 -7.22
N TRP A 275 4.57 -13.09 -8.33
CA TRP A 275 5.97 -12.66 -8.29
C TRP A 275 6.08 -11.26 -7.67
N ASP A 276 7.27 -10.97 -7.15
CA ASP A 276 7.64 -9.59 -6.83
C ASP A 276 7.50 -8.71 -8.07
N HIS A 277 7.07 -7.46 -7.90
CA HIS A 277 6.84 -6.55 -9.03
C HIS A 277 8.11 -6.25 -9.85
N SER A 278 9.31 -6.48 -9.32
CA SER A 278 10.55 -6.50 -10.10
C SER A 278 10.56 -7.56 -11.19
N GLY A 279 9.72 -8.59 -11.06
CA GLY A 279 9.50 -9.63 -12.09
C GLY A 279 8.90 -9.09 -13.39
N MET A 280 8.49 -7.82 -13.46
CA MET A 280 8.15 -7.12 -14.71
C MET A 280 9.26 -7.26 -15.76
N VAL A 281 10.52 -7.32 -15.35
CA VAL A 281 11.67 -7.53 -16.26
C VAL A 281 11.49 -8.77 -17.14
N LYS A 282 10.81 -9.82 -16.67
CA LYS A 282 10.58 -11.04 -17.46
C LYS A 282 9.72 -10.82 -18.70
N ALA A 283 8.82 -9.83 -18.69
CA ALA A 283 8.08 -9.45 -19.90
C ALA A 283 9.03 -8.80 -20.92
N LEU A 284 9.91 -7.91 -20.48
CA LEU A 284 10.91 -7.25 -21.32
C LEU A 284 11.93 -8.25 -21.88
N GLU A 285 12.38 -9.21 -21.07
CA GLU A 285 13.30 -10.30 -21.47
C GLU A 285 12.69 -11.16 -22.58
N ARG A 286 11.40 -11.48 -22.49
CA ARG A 286 10.68 -12.23 -23.53
C ARG A 286 10.64 -11.44 -24.84
N MET A 287 10.32 -10.15 -24.80
CA MET A 287 10.32 -9.28 -25.99
C MET A 287 11.71 -9.19 -26.62
N ALA A 288 12.74 -9.15 -25.81
CA ALA A 288 14.15 -9.10 -26.26
C ALA A 288 14.69 -10.46 -26.69
N ASN A 289 13.99 -11.57 -26.41
CA ASN A 289 14.55 -12.93 -26.46
C ASN A 289 15.94 -13.00 -25.80
N HIS A 290 16.04 -12.44 -24.59
CA HIS A 290 17.30 -12.35 -23.86
C HIS A 290 17.05 -12.12 -22.37
N GLU A 291 17.74 -12.84 -21.49
CA GLU A 291 17.67 -12.68 -20.04
C GLU A 291 18.76 -11.75 -19.53
N VAL A 292 18.46 -10.95 -18.49
CA VAL A 292 19.43 -10.05 -17.84
C VAL A 292 20.61 -10.82 -17.27
N ALA A 293 20.36 -11.96 -16.66
CA ALA A 293 21.36 -12.88 -16.13
C ALA A 293 20.88 -14.32 -16.29
N LYS A 294 21.83 -15.23 -16.46
CA LYS A 294 21.57 -16.69 -16.57
C LYS A 294 21.64 -17.35 -15.21
#